data_20ba7e9a3f7a184436d8928accfd0a16
#
_entry.id   20ba7e9a3f7a184436d8928accfd0a16
#
_cell.length_a   1.000
_cell.length_b   1.000
_cell.length_c   1.000
_cell.angle_alpha   90.00
_cell.angle_beta   90.00
_cell.angle_gamma   90.00
#
_symmetry.space_group_name_H-M   'P 1'
#
loop_
_entity.id
_entity.type
_entity.pdbx_description
1 polymer ?
#
loop_
_entity_poly.entity_id
_entity_poly.type
_entity_poly.pdbx_seq_one_letter_code
_entity_poly.pdbx_strand_id
1 'polypeptide(L)'
;MSKYIVNGEVYIEHRFLKKTIKIEDGAEVYNAAGKKVVPGFIDVHTHGAVGVDVNAATAEDYEKICRFAAGNGTTSWLCSVLTDTKEQTEWCIDEYKKHQKMEHKGANLLGIHLEGPFLSSEYKGAMPEHLLQKANMPLLKEYQDRAEGNIRYITISPEVEGLIDDIPAMKELGITVAIGHSGADYDTSWKAINNGAECCTHTFNAMKLLHQHFPAIMGAALESDIYCEAICDGRHLHPGTVRLLLKVKGLDKVVAITDSIMAAGLPDGRYKLGVNDVIVEDGDAKLENGVRAGSTLTQNVALKNLLAFTGKRLEEILPLLSENPARLIKVYDKKGSIADGKDADIVLLDAENDIADVFVGGNLIER
;
A
#
# COMPACT_ATOMS: atom_id res chain seq x y z
N MET A 1 28.36 -8.98 9.01
CA MET A 1 28.43 -9.52 10.40
C MET A 1 27.08 -10.16 10.69
N SER A 2 27.01 -11.41 11.17
CA SER A 2 25.74 -12.02 11.54
C SER A 2 25.12 -11.33 12.67
N LYS A 3 23.84 -11.19 12.56
CA LYS A 3 23.00 -10.66 13.60
C LYS A 3 22.04 -11.75 14.04
N TYR A 4 21.96 -11.98 15.34
CA TYR A 4 20.94 -12.82 15.94
C TYR A 4 19.96 -11.95 16.70
N ILE A 5 18.66 -12.21 16.56
CA ILE A 5 17.64 -11.66 17.45
C ILE A 5 17.28 -12.77 18.44
N VAL A 6 17.50 -12.50 19.73
CA VAL A 6 17.29 -13.47 20.81
C VAL A 6 16.29 -12.95 21.83
N ASN A 7 15.71 -13.88 22.63
CA ASN A 7 14.83 -13.60 23.75
C ASN A 7 13.49 -12.90 23.41
N GLY A 8 13.17 -12.72 22.13
CA GLY A 8 11.90 -12.15 21.68
C GLY A 8 10.80 -13.20 21.52
N GLU A 9 9.56 -12.73 21.45
CA GLU A 9 8.43 -13.53 21.00
C GLU A 9 8.27 -13.33 19.49
N VAL A 10 8.63 -14.35 18.71
CA VAL A 10 8.68 -14.28 17.25
C VAL A 10 7.35 -14.75 16.65
N TYR A 11 6.78 -13.93 15.77
CA TYR A 11 5.58 -14.28 15.01
C TYR A 11 5.91 -15.22 13.85
N ILE A 12 5.44 -16.44 13.96
CA ILE A 12 5.63 -17.50 12.96
C ILE A 12 4.31 -18.26 12.81
N GLU A 13 3.84 -18.44 11.57
CA GLU A 13 2.62 -19.21 11.28
C GLU A 13 1.44 -18.79 12.17
N HIS A 14 1.16 -17.50 12.20
CA HIS A 14 0.05 -16.86 12.94
C HIS A 14 0.06 -17.04 14.47
N ARG A 15 1.23 -17.29 15.06
CA ARG A 15 1.40 -17.43 16.52
C ARG A 15 2.74 -16.86 16.99
N PHE A 16 2.81 -16.46 18.25
CA PHE A 16 4.05 -16.04 18.89
C PHE A 16 4.76 -17.21 19.54
N LEU A 17 6.05 -17.37 19.24
CA LEU A 17 6.92 -18.42 19.76
C LEU A 17 8.21 -17.80 20.30
N LYS A 18 8.73 -18.31 21.45
CA LYS A 18 10.09 -17.97 21.90
C LYS A 18 11.09 -18.67 20.99
N LYS A 19 11.74 -17.91 20.11
CA LYS A 19 12.71 -18.44 19.14
C LYS A 19 13.82 -17.42 18.92
N THR A 20 15.03 -17.92 18.66
CA THR A 20 16.14 -17.12 18.13
C THR A 20 16.05 -17.05 16.63
N ILE A 21 16.19 -15.85 16.06
CA ILE A 21 16.29 -15.64 14.61
C ILE A 21 17.78 -15.41 14.29
N LYS A 22 18.29 -16.12 13.30
CA LYS A 22 19.58 -15.85 12.69
C LYS A 22 19.36 -15.03 11.43
N ILE A 23 19.94 -13.84 11.37
CA ILE A 23 19.82 -12.94 10.20
C ILE A 23 20.92 -13.25 9.19
N GLU A 24 22.16 -13.38 9.66
CA GLU A 24 23.33 -13.68 8.80
C GLU A 24 24.44 -14.38 9.61
N ASP A 25 25.57 -14.78 8.99
CA ASP A 25 26.73 -15.37 9.66
C ASP A 25 27.60 -14.32 10.39
N GLY A 26 27.98 -14.50 11.70
CA GLY A 26 28.83 -13.66 12.58
C GLY A 26 28.36 -13.68 14.04
N ALA A 27 28.67 -12.70 14.86
CA ALA A 27 28.56 -12.76 16.33
C ALA A 27 27.78 -11.62 16.98
N GLU A 28 27.13 -10.74 16.23
CA GLU A 28 26.34 -9.64 16.82
C GLU A 28 24.97 -10.16 17.29
N VAL A 29 24.61 -9.86 18.53
CA VAL A 29 23.37 -10.32 19.15
C VAL A 29 22.51 -9.11 19.53
N TYR A 30 21.30 -9.05 18.96
CA TYR A 30 20.26 -8.11 19.39
C TYR A 30 19.34 -8.79 20.43
N ASN A 31 19.25 -8.22 21.62
CA ASN A 31 18.38 -8.72 22.68
C ASN A 31 16.99 -8.11 22.59
N ALA A 32 16.01 -8.93 22.17
CA ALA A 32 14.60 -8.56 22.04
C ALA A 32 13.74 -8.94 23.27
N ALA A 33 14.36 -9.07 24.45
CA ALA A 33 13.62 -9.41 25.67
C ALA A 33 12.45 -8.42 25.91
N GLY A 34 11.26 -8.97 26.14
CA GLY A 34 10.03 -8.19 26.35
C GLY A 34 9.43 -7.62 25.06
N LYS A 35 9.99 -7.90 23.88
CA LYS A 35 9.48 -7.43 22.59
C LYS A 35 8.87 -8.56 21.77
N LYS A 36 7.88 -8.21 20.94
CA LYS A 36 7.34 -9.07 19.89
C LYS A 36 8.11 -8.79 18.61
N VAL A 37 8.52 -9.85 17.94
CA VAL A 37 9.31 -9.81 16.69
C VAL A 37 8.40 -10.22 15.56
N VAL A 38 8.04 -9.27 14.69
CA VAL A 38 7.04 -9.47 13.63
C VAL A 38 7.64 -9.18 12.26
N PRO A 39 7.05 -9.68 11.15
CA PRO A 39 7.45 -9.30 9.81
C PRO A 39 7.31 -7.80 9.59
N GLY A 40 8.19 -7.22 8.80
CA GLY A 40 8.07 -5.82 8.38
C GLY A 40 6.76 -5.56 7.64
N PHE A 41 6.17 -4.39 7.87
CA PHE A 41 4.94 -4.00 7.20
C PHE A 41 5.21 -3.64 5.74
N ILE A 42 4.22 -3.85 4.89
CA ILE A 42 4.28 -3.56 3.45
C ILE A 42 3.12 -2.63 3.09
N ASP A 43 3.43 -1.49 2.48
CA ASP A 43 2.43 -0.53 2.03
C ASP A 43 2.41 -0.48 0.50
N VAL A 44 1.31 -0.90 -0.10
CA VAL A 44 1.19 -0.99 -1.56
C VAL A 44 0.55 0.24 -2.19
N HIS A 45 0.15 1.23 -1.35
CA HIS A 45 -0.53 2.43 -1.82
C HIS A 45 -0.10 3.64 -0.98
N THR A 46 0.84 4.43 -1.51
CA THR A 46 1.47 5.58 -0.83
C THR A 46 1.85 6.66 -1.83
N HIS A 47 1.30 7.88 -1.69
CA HIS A 47 1.58 9.04 -2.55
C HIS A 47 2.64 9.98 -2.00
N GLY A 48 3.10 9.74 -0.78
CA GLY A 48 4.15 10.57 -0.19
C GLY A 48 4.17 10.60 1.33
N ALA A 49 5.16 11.27 1.89
CA ALA A 49 5.31 11.56 3.31
C ALA A 49 6.37 12.65 3.53
N VAL A 50 6.42 13.22 4.73
CA VAL A 50 7.47 14.15 5.22
C VAL A 50 7.81 15.28 4.25
N GLY A 51 6.78 15.85 3.63
CA GLY A 51 6.93 16.97 2.69
C GLY A 51 7.27 16.57 1.26
N VAL A 52 7.31 15.29 0.96
CA VAL A 52 7.60 14.75 -0.39
C VAL A 52 6.34 14.17 -1.01
N ASP A 53 5.98 14.67 -2.19
CA ASP A 53 4.94 14.13 -3.07
C ASP A 53 5.60 13.22 -4.12
N VAL A 54 5.10 11.99 -4.28
CA VAL A 54 5.65 11.00 -5.24
C VAL A 54 5.65 11.55 -6.67
N ASN A 55 4.62 12.31 -7.08
CA ASN A 55 4.56 12.90 -8.41
C ASN A 55 5.62 13.99 -8.66
N ALA A 56 6.32 14.46 -7.61
CA ALA A 56 7.37 15.47 -7.70
C ALA A 56 8.69 15.05 -7.01
N ALA A 57 8.79 13.78 -6.58
CA ALA A 57 9.91 13.26 -5.82
C ALA A 57 11.14 13.01 -6.69
N THR A 58 12.28 13.59 -6.35
CA THR A 58 13.59 13.18 -6.89
C THR A 58 14.01 11.85 -6.28
N ALA A 59 15.07 11.24 -6.82
CA ALA A 59 15.63 9.99 -6.29
C ALA A 59 16.03 10.14 -4.81
N GLU A 60 16.59 11.28 -4.41
CA GLU A 60 16.96 11.61 -3.03
C GLU A 60 15.74 11.81 -2.13
N ASP A 61 14.64 12.32 -2.70
CA ASP A 61 13.39 12.52 -1.97
C ASP A 61 12.74 11.17 -1.63
N TYR A 62 12.80 10.19 -2.52
CA TYR A 62 12.34 8.82 -2.19
C TYR A 62 13.05 8.24 -0.96
N GLU A 63 14.35 8.53 -0.78
CA GLU A 63 15.08 8.05 0.40
C GLU A 63 14.56 8.67 1.71
N LYS A 64 14.04 9.91 1.68
CA LYS A 64 13.37 10.53 2.85
C LYS A 64 12.10 9.78 3.21
N ILE A 65 11.29 9.43 2.22
CA ILE A 65 10.08 8.60 2.44
C ILE A 65 10.49 7.23 2.97
N CYS A 66 11.51 6.59 2.39
CA CYS A 66 12.00 5.28 2.83
C CYS A 66 12.41 5.26 4.31
N ARG A 67 13.13 6.29 4.77
CA ARG A 67 13.53 6.41 6.20
C ARG A 67 12.33 6.64 7.10
N PHE A 68 11.43 7.53 6.73
CA PHE A 68 10.21 7.78 7.48
C PHE A 68 9.34 6.52 7.57
N ALA A 69 9.13 5.83 6.46
CA ALA A 69 8.37 4.59 6.39
C ALA A 69 8.96 3.52 7.32
N ALA A 70 10.28 3.31 7.26
CA ALA A 70 10.98 2.36 8.13
C ALA A 70 10.81 2.74 9.61
N GLY A 71 10.97 4.02 9.97
CA GLY A 71 10.74 4.50 11.33
C GLY A 71 9.33 4.20 11.88
N ASN A 72 8.36 3.98 11.00
CA ASN A 72 6.97 3.62 11.30
C ASN A 72 6.64 2.13 11.05
N GLY A 73 7.67 1.28 10.90
CA GLY A 73 7.52 -0.17 10.75
C GLY A 73 7.27 -0.66 9.32
N THR A 74 7.12 0.23 8.35
CA THR A 74 6.99 -0.13 6.93
C THR A 74 8.39 -0.42 6.38
N THR A 75 8.69 -1.67 6.10
CA THR A 75 9.99 -2.10 5.57
C THR A 75 10.02 -2.18 4.06
N SER A 76 8.83 -2.15 3.44
CA SER A 76 8.68 -2.22 1.98
C SER A 76 7.44 -1.45 1.54
N TRP A 77 7.50 -0.81 0.36
CA TRP A 77 6.38 -0.03 -0.15
C TRP A 77 6.41 0.12 -1.67
N LEU A 78 5.29 0.55 -2.26
CA LEU A 78 5.18 0.99 -3.65
C LEU A 78 4.98 2.50 -3.68
N CYS A 79 5.68 3.20 -4.59
CA CYS A 79 5.37 4.60 -4.85
C CYS A 79 4.15 4.70 -5.77
N SER A 80 3.07 5.31 -5.27
CA SER A 80 1.85 5.52 -6.03
C SER A 80 1.93 6.81 -6.81
N VAL A 81 2.07 6.69 -8.13
CA VAL A 81 2.05 7.81 -9.05
C VAL A 81 0.60 8.09 -9.43
N LEU A 82 0.12 9.29 -9.10
CA LEU A 82 -1.20 9.77 -9.51
C LEU A 82 -1.25 9.99 -11.03
N THR A 83 -2.47 9.97 -11.57
CA THR A 83 -2.74 10.41 -12.93
C THR A 83 -2.12 11.79 -13.21
N ASP A 84 -1.22 11.84 -14.18
CA ASP A 84 -0.50 13.05 -14.59
C ASP A 84 -0.27 13.06 -16.11
N THR A 85 0.44 14.05 -16.63
CA THR A 85 0.87 14.06 -18.02
C THR A 85 1.81 12.87 -18.31
N LYS A 86 1.92 12.51 -19.59
CA LYS A 86 2.87 11.46 -20.00
C LYS A 86 4.29 11.80 -19.55
N GLU A 87 4.72 13.02 -19.79
CA GLU A 87 6.06 13.52 -19.45
C GLU A 87 6.34 13.43 -17.95
N GLN A 88 5.34 13.80 -17.10
CA GLN A 88 5.51 13.73 -15.64
C GLN A 88 5.54 12.30 -15.16
N THR A 89 4.69 11.41 -15.69
CA THR A 89 4.72 9.99 -15.36
C THR A 89 6.05 9.35 -15.75
N GLU A 90 6.57 9.66 -16.93
CA GLU A 90 7.89 9.20 -17.37
C GLU A 90 9.03 9.71 -16.48
N TRP A 91 8.94 10.96 -16.03
CA TRP A 91 9.89 11.53 -15.09
C TRP A 91 9.86 10.80 -13.74
N CYS A 92 8.68 10.51 -13.18
CA CYS A 92 8.55 9.72 -11.96
C CYS A 92 9.19 8.34 -12.09
N ILE A 93 8.99 7.66 -13.24
CA ILE A 93 9.61 6.37 -13.54
C ILE A 93 11.14 6.48 -13.57
N ASP A 94 11.68 7.54 -14.18
CA ASP A 94 13.12 7.74 -14.26
C ASP A 94 13.74 8.05 -12.89
N GLU A 95 13.07 8.85 -12.06
CA GLU A 95 13.52 9.13 -10.68
C GLU A 95 13.47 7.86 -9.81
N TYR A 96 12.42 7.04 -9.93
CA TYR A 96 12.38 5.73 -9.31
C TYR A 96 13.62 4.88 -9.70
N LYS A 97 13.95 4.81 -10.99
CA LYS A 97 15.11 4.04 -11.47
C LYS A 97 16.44 4.59 -10.97
N LYS A 98 16.56 5.91 -10.84
CA LYS A 98 17.76 6.52 -10.25
C LYS A 98 17.87 6.12 -8.78
N HIS A 99 16.77 6.19 -8.01
CA HIS A 99 16.74 5.78 -6.62
C HIS A 99 17.19 4.32 -6.46
N GLN A 100 16.71 3.39 -7.31
CA GLN A 100 17.10 1.97 -7.24
C GLN A 100 18.61 1.72 -7.36
N LYS A 101 19.38 2.69 -7.87
CA LYS A 101 20.85 2.62 -8.01
C LYS A 101 21.61 3.27 -6.85
N MET A 102 20.90 3.87 -5.90
CA MET A 102 21.48 4.51 -4.72
C MET A 102 21.70 3.49 -3.60
N GLU A 103 22.50 3.88 -2.60
CA GLU A 103 22.55 3.18 -1.32
C GLU A 103 21.29 3.47 -0.51
N HIS A 104 20.61 2.44 -0.01
CA HIS A 104 19.37 2.56 0.74
C HIS A 104 19.61 2.43 2.24
N LYS A 105 18.98 3.32 3.03
CA LYS A 105 19.06 3.34 4.50
C LYS A 105 17.68 3.32 5.17
N GLY A 106 16.64 3.04 4.42
CA GLY A 106 15.25 3.01 4.86
C GLY A 106 14.50 1.79 4.35
N ALA A 107 13.19 1.92 4.18
CA ALA A 107 12.33 0.89 3.62
C ALA A 107 12.67 0.61 2.14
N ASN A 108 12.45 -0.62 1.71
CA ASN A 108 12.65 -1.00 0.31
C ASN A 108 11.51 -0.43 -0.55
N LEU A 109 11.83 0.41 -1.52
CA LEU A 109 10.92 0.82 -2.58
C LEU A 109 10.87 -0.28 -3.64
N LEU A 110 9.79 -1.10 -3.61
CA LEU A 110 9.71 -2.34 -4.39
C LEU A 110 9.29 -2.15 -5.83
N GLY A 111 8.68 -1.03 -6.15
CA GLY A 111 8.15 -0.76 -7.49
C GLY A 111 7.18 0.42 -7.49
N ILE A 112 6.52 0.57 -8.62
CA ILE A 112 5.58 1.65 -8.91
C ILE A 112 4.15 1.08 -8.89
N HIS A 113 3.26 1.80 -8.24
CA HIS A 113 1.82 1.71 -8.41
C HIS A 113 1.37 2.88 -9.31
N LEU A 114 0.66 2.61 -10.39
CA LEU A 114 0.00 3.64 -11.19
C LEU A 114 -1.46 3.77 -10.73
N GLU A 115 -1.84 4.89 -10.15
CA GLU A 115 -3.23 5.19 -9.86
C GLU A 115 -3.86 5.95 -11.03
N GLY A 116 -4.42 5.19 -11.94
CA GLY A 116 -4.82 5.62 -13.27
C GLY A 116 -3.72 5.46 -14.33
N PRO A 117 -3.80 6.18 -15.47
CA PRO A 117 -4.76 7.25 -15.81
C PRO A 117 -6.12 6.76 -16.36
N PHE A 118 -6.36 5.46 -16.38
CA PHE A 118 -7.56 4.85 -16.97
C PHE A 118 -8.70 4.77 -15.94
N LEU A 119 -9.18 5.93 -15.50
CA LEU A 119 -10.17 6.07 -14.44
C LEU A 119 -11.45 6.76 -14.94
N SER A 120 -12.55 6.52 -14.22
CA SER A 120 -13.84 7.16 -14.45
C SER A 120 -13.83 8.62 -14.05
N SER A 121 -14.30 9.51 -14.91
CA SER A 121 -14.41 10.95 -14.60
C SER A 121 -15.42 11.22 -13.48
N GLU A 122 -16.48 10.41 -13.34
CA GLU A 122 -17.47 10.55 -12.28
C GLU A 122 -16.91 10.21 -10.89
N TYR A 123 -16.00 9.23 -10.82
CA TYR A 123 -15.41 8.73 -9.57
C TYR A 123 -13.92 9.06 -9.44
N LYS A 124 -13.47 10.09 -10.13
CA LYS A 124 -12.06 10.50 -10.22
C LYS A 124 -11.41 10.90 -8.88
N GLY A 125 -12.19 11.16 -7.84
CA GLY A 125 -11.67 11.67 -6.57
C GLY A 125 -10.85 12.96 -6.75
N ALA A 126 -9.60 12.94 -6.33
CA ALA A 126 -8.67 14.07 -6.48
C ALA A 126 -7.99 14.13 -7.85
N MET A 127 -8.21 13.17 -8.76
CA MET A 127 -7.54 13.15 -10.07
C MET A 127 -7.97 14.31 -10.97
N PRO A 128 -7.04 14.95 -11.71
CA PRO A 128 -7.37 15.96 -12.71
C PRO A 128 -8.12 15.34 -13.88
N GLU A 129 -9.36 15.74 -14.10
CA GLU A 129 -10.24 15.12 -15.11
C GLU A 129 -9.65 15.18 -16.53
N HIS A 130 -8.99 16.28 -16.89
CA HIS A 130 -8.40 16.46 -18.22
C HIS A 130 -7.18 15.57 -18.49
N LEU A 131 -6.64 14.90 -17.47
CA LEU A 131 -5.52 13.96 -17.58
C LEU A 131 -5.98 12.49 -17.61
N LEU A 132 -7.26 12.23 -17.35
CA LEU A 132 -7.83 10.90 -17.46
C LEU A 132 -7.82 10.42 -18.91
N GLN A 133 -7.56 9.14 -19.11
CA GLN A 133 -7.42 8.56 -20.43
C GLN A 133 -8.34 7.36 -20.63
N LYS A 134 -8.70 7.10 -21.88
CA LYS A 134 -9.26 5.82 -22.32
C LYS A 134 -8.20 4.73 -22.24
N ALA A 135 -8.63 3.47 -22.37
CA ALA A 135 -7.73 2.33 -22.48
C ALA A 135 -6.61 2.57 -23.52
N ASN A 136 -5.37 2.40 -23.09
CA ASN A 136 -4.19 2.66 -23.93
C ASN A 136 -3.04 1.70 -23.56
N MET A 137 -3.18 0.44 -23.99
CA MET A 137 -2.15 -0.58 -23.74
C MET A 137 -0.77 -0.25 -24.34
N PRO A 138 -0.67 0.37 -25.53
CA PRO A 138 0.62 0.83 -26.03
C PRO A 138 1.35 1.77 -25.06
N LEU A 139 0.64 2.74 -24.46
CA LEU A 139 1.21 3.66 -23.47
C LEU A 139 1.63 2.92 -22.20
N LEU A 140 0.78 2.03 -21.68
CA LEU A 140 1.13 1.26 -20.47
C LEU A 140 2.35 0.37 -20.71
N LYS A 141 2.45 -0.22 -21.90
CA LYS A 141 3.63 -1.00 -22.28
C LYS A 141 4.88 -0.12 -22.35
N GLU A 142 4.79 1.09 -22.92
CA GLU A 142 5.89 2.05 -22.97
C GLU A 142 6.37 2.41 -21.53
N TYR A 143 5.43 2.66 -20.62
CA TYR A 143 5.76 2.90 -19.20
C TYR A 143 6.42 1.69 -18.54
N GLN A 144 5.90 0.48 -18.78
CA GLN A 144 6.47 -0.75 -18.19
C GLN A 144 7.86 -1.05 -18.75
N ASP A 145 8.08 -0.86 -20.06
CA ASP A 145 9.39 -1.02 -20.68
C ASP A 145 10.39 0.02 -20.10
N ARG A 146 9.95 1.29 -19.94
CA ARG A 146 10.76 2.36 -19.31
C ARG A 146 11.09 2.06 -17.85
N ALA A 147 10.12 1.52 -17.11
CA ALA A 147 10.28 1.10 -15.73
C ALA A 147 11.08 -0.20 -15.57
N GLU A 148 11.54 -0.82 -16.65
CA GLU A 148 12.28 -2.10 -16.65
C GLU A 148 11.49 -3.21 -15.91
N GLY A 149 10.16 -3.24 -16.09
CA GLY A 149 9.27 -4.22 -15.47
C GLY A 149 8.90 -3.91 -14.01
N ASN A 150 9.16 -2.70 -13.52
CA ASN A 150 8.94 -2.34 -12.13
C ASN A 150 7.59 -1.63 -11.84
N ILE A 151 6.72 -1.45 -12.83
CA ILE A 151 5.31 -1.17 -12.54
C ILE A 151 4.70 -2.49 -12.06
N ARG A 152 4.38 -2.56 -10.77
CA ARG A 152 3.88 -3.78 -10.14
C ARG A 152 2.39 -3.78 -9.91
N TYR A 153 1.79 -2.61 -9.90
CA TYR A 153 0.41 -2.42 -9.51
C TYR A 153 -0.23 -1.30 -10.32
N ILE A 154 -1.48 -1.46 -10.73
CA ILE A 154 -2.27 -0.43 -11.41
C ILE A 154 -3.71 -0.42 -10.91
N THR A 155 -4.25 0.77 -10.67
CA THR A 155 -5.67 0.99 -10.40
C THR A 155 -6.36 1.46 -11.67
N ILE A 156 -7.47 0.79 -12.05
CA ILE A 156 -8.28 1.08 -13.21
C ILE A 156 -9.77 1.12 -12.89
N SER A 157 -10.57 1.80 -13.71
CA SER A 157 -12.04 1.79 -13.64
C SER A 157 -12.60 0.85 -14.72
N PRO A 158 -13.26 -0.25 -14.34
CA PRO A 158 -13.73 -1.27 -15.30
C PRO A 158 -14.65 -0.77 -16.39
N GLU A 159 -15.42 0.30 -16.13
CA GLU A 159 -16.33 0.92 -17.08
C GLU A 159 -15.67 1.75 -18.17
N VAL A 160 -14.36 2.02 -18.07
CA VAL A 160 -13.63 2.68 -19.15
C VAL A 160 -13.53 1.72 -20.33
N GLU A 161 -13.98 2.20 -21.49
CA GLU A 161 -14.11 1.40 -22.71
C GLU A 161 -12.79 0.71 -23.09
N GLY A 162 -12.84 -0.61 -23.30
CA GLY A 162 -11.71 -1.44 -23.71
C GLY A 162 -10.87 -2.01 -22.56
N LEU A 163 -10.93 -1.46 -21.35
CA LEU A 163 -10.04 -1.87 -20.25
C LEU A 163 -10.23 -3.30 -19.79
N ILE A 164 -11.47 -3.81 -19.77
CA ILE A 164 -11.73 -5.18 -19.33
C ILE A 164 -10.97 -6.18 -20.20
N ASP A 165 -10.96 -5.97 -21.49
CA ASP A 165 -10.28 -6.85 -22.46
C ASP A 165 -8.76 -6.72 -22.36
N ASP A 166 -8.24 -5.59 -21.86
CA ASP A 166 -6.81 -5.32 -21.66
C ASP A 166 -6.25 -5.91 -20.36
N ILE A 167 -7.08 -6.29 -19.38
CA ILE A 167 -6.63 -6.84 -18.09
C ILE A 167 -5.68 -8.05 -18.24
N PRO A 168 -5.98 -9.07 -19.11
CA PRO A 168 -5.05 -10.17 -19.30
C PRO A 168 -3.66 -9.73 -19.78
N ALA A 169 -3.61 -8.77 -20.70
CA ALA A 169 -2.35 -8.22 -21.22
C ALA A 169 -1.57 -7.43 -20.13
N MET A 170 -2.26 -6.69 -19.26
CA MET A 170 -1.62 -6.06 -18.10
C MET A 170 -0.97 -7.09 -17.18
N LYS A 171 -1.63 -8.21 -16.94
CA LYS A 171 -1.09 -9.32 -16.12
C LYS A 171 0.12 -9.99 -16.79
N GLU A 172 0.12 -10.14 -18.11
CA GLU A 172 1.28 -10.66 -18.86
C GLU A 172 2.50 -9.73 -18.74
N LEU A 173 2.28 -8.42 -18.56
CA LEU A 173 3.33 -7.46 -18.23
C LEU A 173 3.83 -7.57 -16.76
N GLY A 174 3.30 -8.50 -15.96
CA GLY A 174 3.66 -8.67 -14.56
C GLY A 174 2.94 -7.71 -13.60
N ILE A 175 1.95 -6.96 -14.07
CA ILE A 175 1.25 -5.94 -13.30
C ILE A 175 0.05 -6.57 -12.57
N THR A 176 -0.08 -6.35 -11.30
CA THR A 176 -1.29 -6.66 -10.52
C THR A 176 -2.34 -5.58 -10.79
N VAL A 177 -3.54 -5.98 -11.20
CA VAL A 177 -4.62 -5.05 -11.55
C VAL A 177 -5.61 -4.93 -10.41
N ALA A 178 -5.84 -3.69 -9.96
CA ALA A 178 -6.89 -3.32 -9.02
C ALA A 178 -8.01 -2.54 -9.71
N ILE A 179 -9.24 -2.72 -9.25
CA ILE A 179 -10.39 -1.96 -9.69
C ILE A 179 -10.75 -0.91 -8.63
N GLY A 180 -10.92 0.32 -9.04
CA GLY A 180 -11.24 1.45 -8.16
C GLY A 180 -11.58 2.71 -8.94
N HIS A 181 -11.84 3.81 -8.25
CA HIS A 181 -12.26 5.06 -8.87
C HIS A 181 -13.39 4.85 -9.89
N SER A 182 -14.42 4.10 -9.51
CA SER A 182 -15.31 3.45 -10.48
C SER A 182 -16.77 3.52 -10.09
N GLY A 183 -17.61 3.85 -11.08
CA GLY A 183 -19.06 3.74 -11.03
C GLY A 183 -19.59 2.45 -11.66
N ALA A 184 -18.73 1.48 -11.96
CA ALA A 184 -19.12 0.24 -12.63
C ALA A 184 -20.30 -0.45 -11.94
N ASP A 185 -21.18 -1.00 -12.74
CA ASP A 185 -22.21 -1.90 -12.25
C ASP A 185 -21.62 -3.25 -11.82
N TYR A 186 -22.45 -4.06 -11.22
CA TYR A 186 -22.04 -5.36 -10.69
C TYR A 186 -21.51 -6.30 -11.77
N ASP A 187 -22.19 -6.40 -12.93
CA ASP A 187 -21.81 -7.31 -14.00
C ASP A 187 -20.50 -6.87 -14.69
N THR A 188 -20.32 -5.56 -14.89
CA THR A 188 -19.09 -4.98 -15.43
C THR A 188 -17.90 -5.25 -14.49
N SER A 189 -18.13 -5.10 -13.19
CA SER A 189 -17.10 -5.38 -12.18
C SER A 189 -16.72 -6.87 -12.15
N TRP A 190 -17.70 -7.78 -12.23
CA TRP A 190 -17.44 -9.21 -12.33
C TRP A 190 -16.71 -9.60 -13.61
N LYS A 191 -16.98 -8.93 -14.74
CA LYS A 191 -16.19 -9.15 -15.96
C LYS A 191 -14.72 -8.79 -15.74
N ALA A 192 -14.42 -7.65 -15.11
CA ALA A 192 -13.03 -7.28 -14.79
C ALA A 192 -12.36 -8.29 -13.84
N ILE A 193 -13.06 -8.75 -12.80
CA ILE A 193 -12.56 -9.76 -11.87
C ILE A 193 -12.29 -11.10 -12.61
N ASN A 194 -13.21 -11.56 -13.44
CA ASN A 194 -13.05 -12.78 -14.22
C ASN A 194 -11.93 -12.70 -15.26
N ASN A 195 -11.62 -11.50 -15.77
CA ASN A 195 -10.47 -11.25 -16.63
C ASN A 195 -9.16 -11.11 -15.84
N GLY A 196 -9.21 -11.10 -14.51
CA GLY A 196 -8.04 -11.22 -13.68
C GLY A 196 -7.69 -9.99 -12.84
N ALA A 197 -8.61 -9.07 -12.58
CA ALA A 197 -8.42 -8.08 -11.53
C ALA A 197 -8.31 -8.80 -10.18
N GLU A 198 -7.35 -8.39 -9.35
CA GLU A 198 -6.93 -9.10 -8.14
C GLU A 198 -7.22 -8.32 -6.85
N CYS A 199 -7.59 -7.03 -6.95
CA CYS A 199 -7.83 -6.16 -5.80
C CYS A 199 -8.91 -5.11 -6.08
N CYS A 200 -9.50 -4.57 -4.99
CA CYS A 200 -10.31 -3.37 -5.00
C CYS A 200 -9.54 -2.26 -4.25
N THR A 201 -9.23 -1.18 -4.96
CA THR A 201 -8.44 -0.04 -4.46
C THR A 201 -9.24 0.71 -3.40
N HIS A 202 -8.58 1.08 -2.27
CA HIS A 202 -9.14 1.83 -1.12
C HIS A 202 -10.66 1.66 -0.97
N THR A 203 -11.07 0.41 -0.80
CA THR A 203 -12.46 -0.07 -0.79
C THR A 203 -13.41 0.88 -0.03
N PHE A 204 -14.56 1.19 -0.59
CA PHE A 204 -15.58 2.19 -0.22
C PHE A 204 -15.28 3.64 -0.66
N ASN A 205 -14.06 4.00 -1.00
CA ASN A 205 -13.69 5.36 -1.38
C ASN A 205 -13.68 5.52 -2.89
N ALA A 206 -14.13 6.67 -3.38
CA ALA A 206 -14.20 6.99 -4.81
C ALA A 206 -14.83 5.87 -5.66
N MET A 207 -15.94 5.27 -5.21
CA MET A 207 -16.61 4.21 -5.94
C MET A 207 -18.12 4.18 -5.68
N LYS A 208 -18.86 3.57 -6.60
CA LYS A 208 -20.29 3.35 -6.45
C LYS A 208 -20.57 2.35 -5.34
N LEU A 209 -21.32 2.81 -4.33
CA LEU A 209 -21.63 2.02 -3.15
C LEU A 209 -22.72 0.96 -3.42
N LEU A 210 -22.75 -0.07 -2.58
CA LEU A 210 -23.73 -1.15 -2.63
C LEU A 210 -25.15 -0.61 -2.31
N HIS A 211 -26.08 -0.91 -3.19
CA HIS A 211 -27.52 -0.71 -2.98
C HIS A 211 -28.22 -2.06 -3.20
N GLN A 212 -29.31 -2.37 -2.45
CA GLN A 212 -29.99 -3.68 -2.50
C GLN A 212 -30.45 -4.11 -3.91
N HIS A 213 -30.72 -3.16 -4.80
CA HIS A 213 -31.12 -3.44 -6.19
C HIS A 213 -29.96 -3.33 -7.17
N PHE A 214 -28.88 -2.63 -6.80
CA PHE A 214 -27.75 -2.32 -7.66
C PHE A 214 -26.44 -2.48 -6.85
N PRO A 215 -25.90 -3.71 -6.70
CA PRO A 215 -24.75 -3.93 -5.82
C PRO A 215 -23.46 -3.21 -6.25
N ALA A 216 -23.36 -2.86 -7.54
CA ALA A 216 -22.24 -2.12 -8.14
C ALA A 216 -20.87 -2.79 -7.90
N ILE A 217 -19.81 -2.04 -8.15
CA ILE A 217 -18.43 -2.48 -7.90
C ILE A 217 -18.23 -2.93 -6.46
N MET A 218 -18.86 -2.23 -5.50
CA MET A 218 -18.76 -2.59 -4.08
C MET A 218 -19.31 -3.99 -3.81
N GLY A 219 -20.46 -4.35 -4.36
CA GLY A 219 -21.05 -5.69 -4.19
C GLY A 219 -20.17 -6.78 -4.79
N ALA A 220 -19.65 -6.57 -6.00
CA ALA A 220 -18.75 -7.50 -6.66
C ALA A 220 -17.44 -7.69 -5.88
N ALA A 221 -16.83 -6.60 -5.39
CA ALA A 221 -15.60 -6.65 -4.60
C ALA A 221 -15.79 -7.41 -3.27
N LEU A 222 -16.92 -7.19 -2.58
CA LEU A 222 -17.21 -7.85 -1.30
C LEU A 222 -17.52 -9.34 -1.48
N GLU A 223 -18.17 -9.74 -2.56
CA GLU A 223 -18.57 -11.12 -2.81
C GLU A 223 -17.44 -11.98 -3.36
N SER A 224 -16.58 -11.41 -4.20
CA SER A 224 -15.49 -12.13 -4.87
C SER A 224 -14.30 -12.45 -3.94
N ASP A 225 -13.35 -13.25 -4.44
CA ASP A 225 -12.11 -13.60 -3.73
C ASP A 225 -10.96 -12.62 -3.94
N ILE A 226 -11.18 -11.47 -4.61
CA ILE A 226 -10.13 -10.46 -4.76
C ILE A 226 -9.79 -9.81 -3.41
N TYR A 227 -8.60 -9.24 -3.31
CA TYR A 227 -8.22 -8.44 -2.14
C TYR A 227 -9.04 -7.14 -2.08
N CYS A 228 -9.14 -6.58 -0.87
CA CYS A 228 -9.72 -5.27 -0.63
C CYS A 228 -8.72 -4.41 0.16
N GLU A 229 -8.27 -3.31 -0.41
CA GLU A 229 -7.49 -2.32 0.33
C GLU A 229 -8.36 -1.58 1.34
N ALA A 230 -7.79 -1.26 2.50
CA ALA A 230 -8.48 -0.56 3.57
C ALA A 230 -7.61 0.52 4.20
N ILE A 231 -8.07 1.76 4.16
CA ILE A 231 -7.47 2.89 4.88
C ILE A 231 -8.06 2.92 6.29
N CYS A 232 -7.31 2.40 7.26
CA CYS A 232 -7.80 2.18 8.63
C CYS A 232 -7.49 3.36 9.57
N ASP A 233 -7.77 4.59 9.13
CA ASP A 233 -7.54 5.82 9.88
C ASP A 233 -8.74 6.24 10.77
N GLY A 234 -9.89 5.57 10.65
CA GLY A 234 -11.14 5.92 11.32
C GLY A 234 -11.91 7.08 10.69
N ARG A 235 -11.39 7.65 9.60
CA ARG A 235 -11.94 8.78 8.83
C ARG A 235 -12.44 8.33 7.47
N HIS A 236 -11.59 7.67 6.67
CA HIS A 236 -11.98 7.03 5.41
C HIS A 236 -12.94 5.88 5.66
N LEU A 237 -12.63 5.04 6.64
CA LEU A 237 -13.50 3.97 7.07
C LEU A 237 -13.86 4.13 8.55
N HIS A 238 -15.15 4.28 8.84
CA HIS A 238 -15.65 4.19 10.21
C HIS A 238 -15.27 2.82 10.82
N PRO A 239 -14.93 2.72 12.11
CA PRO A 239 -14.57 1.44 12.76
C PRO A 239 -15.59 0.31 12.51
N GLY A 240 -16.88 0.63 12.45
CA GLY A 240 -17.94 -0.31 12.08
C GLY A 240 -17.82 -0.85 10.66
N THR A 241 -17.40 -0.01 9.71
CA THR A 241 -17.18 -0.39 8.30
C THR A 241 -15.95 -1.29 8.18
N VAL A 242 -14.89 -1.02 8.94
CA VAL A 242 -13.71 -1.91 9.02
C VAL A 242 -14.11 -3.29 9.52
N ARG A 243 -14.90 -3.36 10.62
CA ARG A 243 -15.39 -4.66 11.13
C ARG A 243 -16.28 -5.39 10.12
N LEU A 244 -17.13 -4.66 9.40
CA LEU A 244 -17.98 -5.25 8.35
C LEU A 244 -17.14 -5.83 7.22
N LEU A 245 -16.16 -5.06 6.73
CA LEU A 245 -15.23 -5.50 5.68
C LEU A 245 -14.52 -6.79 6.09
N LEU A 246 -13.92 -6.81 7.27
CA LEU A 246 -13.22 -8.00 7.79
C LEU A 246 -14.16 -9.20 8.01
N LYS A 247 -15.42 -8.95 8.36
CA LYS A 247 -16.42 -10.02 8.53
C LYS A 247 -16.81 -10.66 7.19
N VAL A 248 -16.88 -9.87 6.14
CA VAL A 248 -17.28 -10.33 4.79
C VAL A 248 -16.10 -10.94 4.05
N LYS A 249 -14.95 -10.28 4.04
CA LYS A 249 -13.75 -10.69 3.27
C LYS A 249 -12.86 -11.69 4.01
N GLY A 250 -13.01 -11.83 5.32
CA GLY A 250 -12.02 -12.52 6.13
C GLY A 250 -10.77 -11.69 6.37
N LEU A 251 -9.81 -12.26 7.10
CA LEU A 251 -8.54 -11.59 7.44
C LEU A 251 -7.47 -11.80 6.36
N ASP A 252 -7.67 -12.73 5.47
CA ASP A 252 -6.74 -13.14 4.41
C ASP A 252 -6.93 -12.37 3.09
N LYS A 253 -8.02 -11.58 2.97
CA LYS A 253 -8.36 -10.83 1.76
C LYS A 253 -8.43 -9.32 1.96
N VAL A 254 -8.00 -8.81 3.11
CA VAL A 254 -7.90 -7.37 3.36
C VAL A 254 -6.45 -6.97 3.46
N VAL A 255 -6.09 -5.88 2.78
CA VAL A 255 -4.77 -5.25 2.78
C VAL A 255 -4.89 -3.89 3.44
N ALA A 256 -4.20 -3.67 4.54
CA ALA A 256 -4.10 -2.35 5.15
C ALA A 256 -3.14 -1.49 4.33
N ILE A 257 -3.62 -0.34 3.88
CA ILE A 257 -2.84 0.65 3.15
C ILE A 257 -2.89 1.98 3.88
N THR A 258 -1.96 2.87 3.59
CA THR A 258 -2.03 4.23 4.12
C THR A 258 -2.75 5.18 3.19
N ASP A 259 -2.54 5.08 1.90
CA ASP A 259 -2.93 6.13 0.95
C ASP A 259 -2.39 7.49 1.43
N SER A 260 -1.17 7.48 2.00
CA SER A 260 -0.58 8.66 2.62
C SER A 260 -0.09 9.65 1.57
N ILE A 261 -0.20 10.94 1.92
CA ILE A 261 0.29 12.05 1.10
C ILE A 261 1.50 12.71 1.75
N MET A 262 2.10 13.70 1.10
CA MET A 262 3.26 14.43 1.60
C MET A 262 3.11 14.97 3.02
N ALA A 263 1.88 15.16 3.51
CA ALA A 263 1.58 15.65 4.85
C ALA A 263 1.80 14.60 5.96
N ALA A 264 1.90 13.31 5.63
CA ALA A 264 2.16 12.28 6.62
C ALA A 264 3.48 12.56 7.36
N GLY A 265 3.43 12.56 8.70
CA GLY A 265 4.56 12.90 9.55
C GLY A 265 4.78 14.40 9.77
N LEU A 266 3.92 15.26 9.24
CA LEU A 266 3.98 16.71 9.40
C LEU A 266 2.77 17.25 10.18
N PRO A 267 2.84 18.48 10.74
CA PRO A 267 1.71 19.12 11.40
C PRO A 267 0.56 19.41 10.44
N ASP A 268 -0.61 19.75 10.99
CA ASP A 268 -1.72 20.30 10.20
C ASP A 268 -1.27 21.54 9.41
N GLY A 269 -1.84 21.72 8.21
CA GLY A 269 -1.44 22.80 7.32
C GLY A 269 -1.91 22.62 5.88
N ARG A 270 -1.31 23.39 4.98
CA ARG A 270 -1.55 23.31 3.53
C ARG A 270 -0.42 22.54 2.86
N TYR A 271 -0.80 21.58 2.03
CA TYR A 271 0.10 20.67 1.32
C TYR A 271 -0.32 20.51 -0.13
N LYS A 272 0.35 19.63 -0.85
CA LYS A 272 0.00 19.24 -2.22
C LYS A 272 -0.30 17.74 -2.29
N LEU A 273 -1.09 17.39 -3.30
CA LEU A 273 -1.25 16.03 -3.80
C LEU A 273 -1.29 16.12 -5.33
N GLY A 274 -0.18 15.83 -5.99
CA GLY A 274 0.01 16.16 -7.38
C GLY A 274 -0.19 17.66 -7.63
N VAL A 275 -1.11 18.01 -8.53
CA VAL A 275 -1.44 19.41 -8.86
C VAL A 275 -2.41 20.08 -7.88
N ASN A 276 -3.03 19.32 -6.96
CA ASN A 276 -4.06 19.83 -6.07
C ASN A 276 -3.51 20.40 -4.77
N ASP A 277 -4.16 21.47 -4.27
CA ASP A 277 -3.97 21.94 -2.91
C ASP A 277 -4.80 21.10 -1.93
N VAL A 278 -4.17 20.67 -0.85
CA VAL A 278 -4.78 19.87 0.22
C VAL A 278 -4.65 20.62 1.54
N ILE A 279 -5.75 20.68 2.28
CA ILE A 279 -5.80 21.20 3.63
C ILE A 279 -5.86 20.03 4.60
N VAL A 280 -4.95 20.02 5.57
CA VAL A 280 -4.95 19.05 6.67
C VAL A 280 -5.37 19.75 7.94
N GLU A 281 -6.47 19.28 8.53
CA GLU A 281 -7.00 19.75 9.82
C GLU A 281 -7.30 18.53 10.70
N ASP A 282 -6.80 18.52 11.93
CA ASP A 282 -6.89 17.36 12.84
C ASP A 282 -6.39 16.05 12.18
N GLY A 283 -5.41 16.15 11.25
CA GLY A 283 -4.91 15.02 10.48
C GLY A 283 -5.85 14.50 9.39
N ASP A 284 -6.99 15.16 9.09
CA ASP A 284 -7.91 14.83 7.98
C ASP A 284 -7.54 15.66 6.73
N ALA A 285 -7.09 14.99 5.68
CA ALA A 285 -6.62 15.61 4.45
C ALA A 285 -7.77 15.80 3.43
N LYS A 286 -8.02 17.04 3.00
CA LYS A 286 -9.13 17.36 2.10
C LYS A 286 -8.74 18.40 1.05
N LEU A 287 -9.35 18.30 -0.11
CA LEU A 287 -9.38 19.40 -1.08
C LEU A 287 -10.25 20.55 -0.53
N GLU A 288 -10.13 21.75 -1.12
CA GLU A 288 -10.94 22.92 -0.73
C GLU A 288 -12.47 22.68 -0.85
N ASN A 289 -12.88 21.79 -1.74
CA ASN A 289 -14.28 21.39 -1.90
C ASN A 289 -14.75 20.33 -0.88
N GLY A 290 -13.90 19.93 0.08
CA GLY A 290 -14.22 18.97 1.14
C GLY A 290 -14.07 17.50 0.76
N VAL A 291 -13.69 17.18 -0.47
CA VAL A 291 -13.36 15.80 -0.88
C VAL A 291 -12.08 15.35 -0.21
N ARG A 292 -12.07 14.17 0.42
CA ARG A 292 -10.83 13.59 0.97
C ARG A 292 -9.83 13.30 -0.14
N ALA A 293 -8.58 13.55 0.15
CA ALA A 293 -7.48 13.48 -0.81
C ALA A 293 -6.28 12.81 -0.14
N GLY A 294 -6.28 11.49 -0.15
CA GLY A 294 -5.35 10.66 0.58
C GLY A 294 -5.42 10.86 2.10
N SER A 295 -4.43 10.39 2.83
CA SER A 295 -4.40 10.39 4.29
C SER A 295 -3.08 10.92 4.86
N THR A 296 -3.03 11.07 6.20
CA THR A 296 -1.80 11.26 6.98
C THR A 296 -1.43 10.01 7.77
N LEU A 297 -2.06 8.88 7.46
CA LEU A 297 -1.91 7.61 8.16
C LEU A 297 -0.51 7.03 7.95
N THR A 298 -0.02 6.30 8.98
CA THR A 298 1.17 5.45 8.89
C THR A 298 0.80 4.02 9.30
N GLN A 299 1.57 3.01 8.87
CA GLN A 299 1.22 1.60 9.09
C GLN A 299 1.20 1.20 10.58
N ASN A 300 2.06 1.78 11.43
CA ASN A 300 1.98 1.57 12.88
C ASN A 300 0.70 2.11 13.50
N VAL A 301 0.20 3.26 13.01
CA VAL A 301 -1.09 3.82 13.42
C VAL A 301 -2.24 2.96 12.89
N ALA A 302 -2.16 2.49 11.64
CA ALA A 302 -3.12 1.54 11.08
C ALA A 302 -3.21 0.26 11.91
N LEU A 303 -2.07 -0.30 12.35
CA LEU A 303 -2.03 -1.46 13.25
C LEU A 303 -2.80 -1.19 14.55
N LYS A 304 -2.49 -0.09 15.24
CA LYS A 304 -3.15 0.29 16.50
C LYS A 304 -4.66 0.49 16.33
N ASN A 305 -5.04 1.17 15.25
CA ASN A 305 -6.44 1.40 14.90
C ASN A 305 -7.17 0.08 14.63
N LEU A 306 -6.58 -0.82 13.85
CA LEU A 306 -7.16 -2.15 13.57
C LEU A 306 -7.37 -2.95 14.87
N LEU A 307 -6.41 -2.97 15.79
CA LEU A 307 -6.57 -3.62 17.09
C LEU A 307 -7.71 -2.98 17.89
N ALA A 308 -7.74 -1.64 17.98
CA ALA A 308 -8.78 -0.91 18.72
C ALA A 308 -10.18 -1.05 18.09
N PHE A 309 -10.28 -0.96 16.75
CA PHE A 309 -11.57 -1.01 16.04
C PHE A 309 -12.21 -2.40 16.10
N THR A 310 -11.40 -3.46 16.12
CA THR A 310 -11.85 -4.82 15.95
C THR A 310 -11.88 -5.63 17.25
N GLY A 311 -11.07 -5.26 18.24
CA GLY A 311 -10.82 -6.05 19.44
C GLY A 311 -10.11 -7.38 19.17
N LYS A 312 -9.54 -7.55 17.97
CA LYS A 312 -8.81 -8.75 17.58
C LYS A 312 -7.41 -8.77 18.19
N ARG A 313 -6.82 -9.96 18.26
CA ARG A 313 -5.45 -10.13 18.73
C ARG A 313 -4.46 -9.68 17.66
N LEU A 314 -3.26 -9.34 18.07
CA LEU A 314 -2.18 -8.91 17.17
C LEU A 314 -1.91 -9.94 16.07
N GLU A 315 -1.89 -11.24 16.42
CA GLU A 315 -1.64 -12.35 15.50
C GLU A 315 -2.65 -12.42 14.35
N GLU A 316 -3.88 -11.96 14.61
CA GLU A 316 -4.96 -11.95 13.62
C GLU A 316 -4.87 -10.74 12.68
N ILE A 317 -4.26 -9.63 13.15
CA ILE A 317 -4.16 -8.36 12.40
C ILE A 317 -2.89 -8.28 11.55
N LEU A 318 -1.77 -8.83 12.01
CA LEU A 318 -0.48 -8.76 11.31
C LEU A 318 -0.52 -9.16 9.83
N PRO A 319 -1.29 -10.18 9.41
CA PRO A 319 -1.39 -10.55 8.00
C PRO A 319 -1.86 -9.41 7.09
N LEU A 320 -2.73 -8.52 7.58
CA LEU A 320 -3.25 -7.40 6.80
C LEU A 320 -2.17 -6.39 6.41
N LEU A 321 -1.10 -6.29 7.23
CA LEU A 321 -0.01 -5.33 7.03
C LEU A 321 1.25 -5.99 6.43
N SER A 322 1.32 -7.32 6.37
CA SER A 322 2.56 -8.02 5.97
C SER A 322 2.31 -9.10 4.92
N GLU A 323 1.64 -10.18 5.27
CA GLU A 323 1.45 -11.35 4.39
C GLU A 323 0.53 -11.03 3.19
N ASN A 324 -0.62 -10.42 3.44
CA ASN A 324 -1.60 -10.13 2.38
C ASN A 324 -1.05 -9.17 1.33
N PRO A 325 -0.45 -8.00 1.67
CA PRO A 325 0.16 -7.14 0.67
C PRO A 325 1.32 -7.83 -0.06
N ALA A 326 2.13 -8.66 0.62
CA ALA A 326 3.20 -9.41 -0.03
C ALA A 326 2.67 -10.41 -1.08
N ARG A 327 1.54 -11.08 -0.77
CA ARG A 327 0.87 -11.99 -1.72
C ARG A 327 0.25 -11.24 -2.88
N LEU A 328 -0.41 -10.11 -2.60
CA LEU A 328 -1.05 -9.27 -3.62
C LEU A 328 -0.05 -8.82 -4.69
N ILE A 329 1.10 -8.30 -4.28
CA ILE A 329 2.14 -7.82 -5.21
C ILE A 329 3.18 -8.89 -5.59
N LYS A 330 2.92 -10.16 -5.27
CA LYS A 330 3.70 -11.35 -5.69
C LYS A 330 5.16 -11.35 -5.21
N VAL A 331 5.39 -10.88 -3.96
CA VAL A 331 6.72 -10.89 -3.32
C VAL A 331 6.76 -11.76 -2.07
N TYR A 332 5.76 -12.60 -1.85
CA TYR A 332 5.65 -13.41 -0.62
C TYR A 332 6.76 -14.47 -0.50
N ASP A 333 7.40 -14.86 -1.57
CA ASP A 333 8.59 -15.72 -1.57
C ASP A 333 9.79 -15.08 -0.87
N LYS A 334 9.84 -13.74 -0.81
CA LYS A 334 10.93 -12.97 -0.20
C LYS A 334 10.52 -12.19 1.04
N LYS A 335 9.27 -11.75 1.14
CA LYS A 335 8.81 -10.78 2.16
C LYS A 335 7.51 -11.25 2.87
N GLY A 336 7.01 -10.48 3.82
CA GLY A 336 5.69 -10.67 4.43
C GLY A 336 5.59 -11.75 5.50
N SER A 337 6.66 -12.49 5.80
CA SER A 337 6.75 -13.43 6.93
C SER A 337 8.19 -13.64 7.35
N ILE A 338 8.40 -14.12 8.59
CA ILE A 338 9.72 -14.50 9.09
C ILE A 338 9.92 -15.97 8.82
N ALA A 339 10.75 -16.30 7.84
CA ALA A 339 11.08 -17.67 7.44
C ALA A 339 12.49 -17.72 6.80
N ASP A 340 13.08 -18.92 6.80
CA ASP A 340 14.39 -19.13 6.19
C ASP A 340 14.37 -18.82 4.69
N GLY A 341 15.37 -18.11 4.19
CA GLY A 341 15.52 -17.71 2.79
C GLY A 341 14.73 -16.45 2.38
N LYS A 342 13.99 -15.84 3.31
CA LYS A 342 13.36 -14.54 3.11
C LYS A 342 14.25 -13.39 3.58
N ASP A 343 13.94 -12.20 3.09
CA ASP A 343 14.61 -10.98 3.53
C ASP A 343 14.36 -10.75 5.03
N ALA A 344 15.41 -10.33 5.73
CA ALA A 344 15.32 -10.04 7.15
C ALA A 344 14.71 -8.65 7.40
N ASP A 345 13.49 -8.48 6.93
CA ASP A 345 12.65 -7.30 7.16
C ASP A 345 11.80 -7.56 8.40
N ILE A 346 12.18 -6.95 9.53
CA ILE A 346 11.68 -7.31 10.84
C ILE A 346 11.34 -6.04 11.62
N VAL A 347 10.19 -6.05 12.26
CA VAL A 347 9.75 -5.01 13.20
C VAL A 347 9.71 -5.60 14.61
N LEU A 348 10.23 -4.85 15.56
CA LEU A 348 10.10 -5.14 16.99
C LEU A 348 9.06 -4.23 17.59
N LEU A 349 8.07 -4.83 18.21
CA LEU A 349 7.01 -4.12 18.92
C LEU A 349 7.23 -4.26 20.44
N ASP A 350 7.00 -3.18 21.18
CA ASP A 350 6.97 -3.20 22.64
C ASP A 350 5.66 -3.80 23.19
N ALA A 351 5.44 -3.68 24.50
CA ALA A 351 4.25 -4.21 25.17
C ALA A 351 2.96 -3.52 24.72
N GLU A 352 3.03 -2.25 24.35
CA GLU A 352 1.94 -1.39 23.88
C GLU A 352 1.72 -1.50 22.36
N ASN A 353 2.49 -2.37 21.68
CA ASN A 353 2.57 -2.52 20.22
C ASN A 353 3.06 -1.24 19.51
N ASP A 354 3.88 -0.44 20.16
CA ASP A 354 4.65 0.63 19.53
C ASP A 354 5.90 0.06 18.86
N ILE A 355 6.35 0.75 17.80
CA ILE A 355 7.58 0.35 17.11
C ILE A 355 8.77 0.61 18.05
N ALA A 356 9.43 -0.43 18.48
CA ALA A 356 10.65 -0.34 19.29
C ALA A 356 11.89 -0.22 18.39
N ASP A 357 12.03 -1.12 17.41
CA ASP A 357 13.14 -1.14 16.46
C ASP A 357 12.69 -1.75 15.13
N VAL A 358 13.43 -1.47 14.06
CA VAL A 358 13.17 -1.98 12.70
C VAL A 358 14.45 -2.44 12.05
N PHE A 359 14.41 -3.62 11.44
CA PHE A 359 15.46 -4.13 10.56
C PHE A 359 14.94 -4.18 9.12
N VAL A 360 15.73 -3.70 8.20
CA VAL A 360 15.48 -3.79 6.75
C VAL A 360 16.67 -4.52 6.12
N GLY A 361 16.41 -5.63 5.46
CA GLY A 361 17.46 -6.47 4.90
C GLY A 361 18.51 -6.88 5.94
N GLY A 362 18.10 -7.08 7.20
CA GLY A 362 18.98 -7.41 8.31
C GLY A 362 19.74 -6.24 8.94
N ASN A 363 19.61 -5.03 8.42
CA ASN A 363 20.23 -3.83 8.97
C ASN A 363 19.29 -3.10 9.92
N LEU A 364 19.76 -2.82 11.13
CA LEU A 364 19.03 -1.99 12.10
C LEU A 364 18.94 -0.55 11.56
N ILE A 365 17.72 -0.03 11.52
CA ILE A 365 17.45 1.34 11.06
C ILE A 365 17.68 2.31 12.22
N GLU A 366 18.52 3.32 11.99
CA GLU A 366 18.68 4.45 12.90
C GLU A 366 17.43 5.34 12.83
N ARG A 367 16.85 5.64 13.99
CA ARG A 367 15.59 6.42 14.15
C ARG A 367 15.87 7.82 14.63
#